data_1358fdc78844ca6a6bc2533d9083cd35
#
_entry.id   1358fdc78844ca6a6bc2533d9083cd35
#
_cell.length_a   1.000
_cell.length_b   1.000
_cell.length_c   1.000
_cell.angle_alpha   90.00
_cell.angle_beta   90.00
_cell.angle_gamma   90.00
#
_symmetry.space_group_name_H-M   'P 1'
#
loop_
_entity.id
_entity.type
_entity.pdbx_description
1 polymer ?
#
loop_
_entity_poly.entity_id
_entity_poly.type
_entity_poly.pdbx_seq_one_letter_code
_entity_poly.pdbx_strand_id
1 'polypeptide(L)'
;MIFLLIILSVILFIVFFLPLILGIPIVYFTLRLNNRHEIIPCEEKDIPHSGRDFFSTSGKELLSLGFSHISYYKHKGVTNSPDAITYTGFFYNPERKVSASVMHAVHGEIRNSHIELSSKFVDGSHMATYNSTGSSPFIYPPHIIMRKMKIKNTEELFHNHLMAVEKLKGSAMAVEPDIKQYVHKSNEEVREIMSYQVEKGLMKVC
;
A
#
# COMPACT_ATOMS: atom_id res chain seq x y z
N MET A 1 -29.83 -37.53 -27.15
CA MET A 1 -28.65 -37.65 -26.25
C MET A 1 -27.46 -36.81 -26.73
N ILE A 2 -26.99 -36.94 -27.96
CA ILE A 2 -25.84 -36.17 -28.51
C ILE A 2 -26.11 -34.67 -28.51
N PHE A 3 -27.28 -34.22 -28.91
CA PHE A 3 -27.64 -32.79 -28.92
C PHE A 3 -27.60 -32.15 -27.52
N LEU A 4 -28.03 -32.86 -26.48
CA LEU A 4 -28.00 -32.39 -25.10
C LEU A 4 -26.54 -32.27 -24.59
N LEU A 5 -25.66 -33.19 -24.97
CA LEU A 5 -24.23 -33.12 -24.62
C LEU A 5 -23.53 -31.94 -25.29
N ILE A 6 -23.89 -31.62 -26.54
CA ILE A 6 -23.34 -30.47 -27.25
C ILE A 6 -23.78 -29.15 -26.54
N ILE A 7 -25.05 -29.04 -26.19
CA ILE A 7 -25.56 -27.84 -25.46
C ILE A 7 -24.86 -27.68 -24.12
N LEU A 8 -24.71 -28.76 -23.35
CA LEU A 8 -24.02 -28.75 -22.05
C LEU A 8 -22.55 -28.34 -22.19
N SER A 9 -21.87 -28.86 -23.22
CA SER A 9 -20.46 -28.52 -23.52
C SER A 9 -20.31 -27.02 -23.87
N VAL A 10 -21.21 -26.47 -24.67
CA VAL A 10 -21.22 -25.05 -25.03
C VAL A 10 -21.49 -24.16 -23.81
N ILE A 11 -22.42 -24.55 -22.95
CA ILE A 11 -22.70 -23.81 -21.69
C ILE A 11 -21.48 -23.83 -20.78
N LEU A 12 -20.86 -24.98 -20.58
CA LEU A 12 -19.63 -25.10 -19.78
C LEU A 12 -18.49 -24.25 -20.36
N PHE A 13 -18.31 -24.26 -21.68
CA PHE A 13 -17.32 -23.42 -22.35
C PHE A 13 -17.59 -21.93 -22.09
N ILE A 14 -18.81 -21.46 -22.25
CA ILE A 14 -19.19 -20.07 -22.01
C ILE A 14 -18.96 -19.68 -20.54
N VAL A 15 -19.37 -20.51 -19.59
CA VAL A 15 -19.24 -20.22 -18.16
C VAL A 15 -17.78 -20.15 -17.71
N PHE A 16 -16.91 -21.01 -18.22
CA PHE A 16 -15.51 -21.07 -17.78
C PHE A 16 -14.56 -20.18 -18.60
N PHE A 17 -14.77 -20.07 -19.90
CA PHE A 17 -13.83 -19.35 -20.78
C PHE A 17 -14.24 -17.90 -21.06
N LEU A 18 -15.53 -17.56 -21.05
CA LEU A 18 -15.95 -16.19 -21.28
C LEU A 18 -15.46 -15.21 -20.20
N PRO A 19 -15.48 -15.55 -18.89
CA PRO A 19 -14.87 -14.71 -17.85
C PRO A 19 -13.35 -14.54 -18.01
N LEU A 20 -12.65 -15.56 -18.49
CA LEU A 20 -11.22 -15.47 -18.79
C LEU A 20 -10.92 -14.60 -20.00
N ILE A 21 -11.69 -14.76 -21.08
CA ILE A 21 -11.51 -14.01 -22.33
C ILE A 21 -11.88 -12.53 -22.16
N LEU A 22 -12.94 -12.22 -21.41
CA LEU A 22 -13.39 -10.85 -21.18
C LEU A 22 -12.80 -10.24 -19.92
N GLY A 23 -12.63 -11.02 -18.85
CA GLY A 23 -12.14 -10.53 -17.56
C GLY A 23 -10.69 -10.06 -17.62
N ILE A 24 -9.81 -10.78 -18.31
CA ILE A 24 -8.40 -10.39 -18.47
C ILE A 24 -8.25 -9.07 -19.22
N PRO A 25 -8.88 -8.86 -20.41
CA PRO A 25 -8.85 -7.57 -21.06
C PRO A 25 -9.52 -6.45 -20.25
N ILE A 26 -10.65 -6.69 -19.59
CA ILE A 26 -11.33 -5.70 -18.76
C ILE A 26 -10.39 -5.26 -17.62
N VAL A 27 -9.82 -6.21 -16.87
CA VAL A 27 -8.84 -5.91 -15.81
C VAL A 27 -7.63 -5.17 -16.38
N TYR A 28 -7.09 -5.60 -17.52
CA TYR A 28 -5.97 -4.98 -18.19
C TYR A 28 -6.24 -3.54 -18.67
N PHE A 29 -7.46 -3.26 -19.17
CA PHE A 29 -7.84 -1.91 -19.62
C PHE A 29 -8.34 -1.00 -18.48
N THR A 30 -8.85 -1.56 -17.39
CA THR A 30 -9.33 -0.79 -16.23
C THR A 30 -8.24 -0.51 -15.20
N LEU A 31 -7.20 -1.34 -15.11
CA LEU A 31 -6.02 -1.09 -14.26
C LEU A 31 -5.02 -0.12 -14.91
N ARG A 32 -5.49 0.89 -15.61
CA ARG A 32 -4.62 2.00 -16.02
C ARG A 32 -4.29 2.80 -14.76
N LEU A 33 -3.06 2.68 -14.29
CA LEU A 33 -2.58 3.54 -13.22
C LEU A 33 -2.38 4.95 -13.77
N ASN A 34 -2.89 5.90 -13.03
CA ASN A 34 -2.73 7.30 -13.38
C ASN A 34 -1.26 7.69 -13.15
N ASN A 35 -0.63 8.25 -14.16
CA ASN A 35 0.73 8.78 -14.09
C ASN A 35 0.85 10.05 -13.20
N ARG A 36 -0.24 10.49 -12.59
CA ARG A 36 -0.32 11.73 -11.79
C ARG A 36 -0.60 11.42 -10.32
N HIS A 37 0.29 10.62 -9.71
CA HIS A 37 0.27 10.49 -8.25
C HIS A 37 0.63 11.84 -7.61
N GLU A 38 -0.23 12.32 -6.73
CA GLU A 38 -0.11 13.60 -6.08
C GLU A 38 -0.21 13.42 -4.57
N ILE A 39 0.82 13.87 -3.84
CA ILE A 39 0.84 13.89 -2.37
C ILE A 39 0.66 15.33 -1.93
N ILE A 40 -0.44 15.60 -1.24
CA ILE A 40 -0.83 16.94 -0.82
C ILE A 40 -0.84 16.97 0.72
N PRO A 41 -0.12 17.89 1.37
CA PRO A 41 -0.29 18.12 2.80
C PRO A 41 -1.75 18.45 3.13
N CYS A 42 -2.24 17.93 4.24
CA CYS A 42 -3.59 18.21 4.72
C CYS A 42 -3.61 18.31 6.25
N GLU A 43 -4.74 18.69 6.83
CA GLU A 43 -4.94 18.76 8.27
C GLU A 43 -5.78 17.55 8.75
N GLU A 44 -5.73 17.28 10.05
CA GLU A 44 -6.54 16.20 10.67
C GLU A 44 -8.04 16.37 10.38
N LYS A 45 -8.53 17.63 10.34
CA LYS A 45 -9.94 17.92 10.02
C LYS A 45 -10.38 17.47 8.63
N ASP A 46 -9.44 17.35 7.69
CA ASP A 46 -9.69 16.91 6.31
C ASP A 46 -9.92 15.39 6.20
N ILE A 47 -9.57 14.65 7.27
CA ILE A 47 -9.81 13.20 7.34
C ILE A 47 -11.32 12.95 7.40
N PRO A 48 -11.89 12.11 6.50
CA PRO A 48 -13.30 11.81 6.51
C PRO A 48 -13.74 11.17 7.83
N HIS A 49 -14.97 11.42 8.24
CA HIS A 49 -15.51 10.92 9.51
C HIS A 49 -15.30 9.39 9.67
N SER A 50 -15.42 8.63 8.57
CA SER A 50 -15.21 7.18 8.56
C SER A 50 -13.79 6.72 8.95
N GLY A 51 -12.81 7.60 8.90
CA GLY A 51 -11.41 7.31 9.24
C GLY A 51 -10.97 7.86 10.60
N ARG A 52 -11.68 8.86 11.16
CA ARG A 52 -11.22 9.62 12.32
C ARG A 52 -10.94 8.77 13.55
N ASP A 53 -11.83 7.86 13.88
CA ASP A 53 -11.67 6.99 15.05
C ASP A 53 -10.43 6.08 14.89
N PHE A 54 -10.21 5.58 13.67
CA PHE A 54 -9.03 4.77 13.38
C PHE A 54 -7.74 5.59 13.53
N PHE A 55 -7.69 6.81 12.98
CA PHE A 55 -6.54 7.70 13.13
C PHE A 55 -6.28 8.08 14.58
N SER A 56 -7.32 8.45 15.33
CA SER A 56 -7.20 8.81 16.74
C SER A 56 -6.69 7.64 17.58
N THR A 57 -7.24 6.44 17.40
CA THR A 57 -6.84 5.26 18.16
C THR A 57 -5.42 4.84 17.82
N SER A 58 -5.13 4.63 16.52
CA SER A 58 -3.81 4.21 16.07
C SER A 58 -2.72 5.26 16.37
N GLY A 59 -3.06 6.55 16.27
CA GLY A 59 -2.16 7.62 16.63
C GLY A 59 -1.77 7.58 18.11
N LYS A 60 -2.74 7.39 19.02
CA LYS A 60 -2.45 7.25 20.46
C LYS A 60 -1.59 6.03 20.77
N GLU A 61 -1.88 4.90 20.12
CA GLU A 61 -1.07 3.69 20.25
C GLU A 61 0.38 3.91 19.77
N LEU A 62 0.57 4.54 18.61
CA LEU A 62 1.91 4.87 18.10
C LEU A 62 2.65 5.84 19.03
N LEU A 63 1.99 6.87 19.54
CA LEU A 63 2.60 7.81 20.50
C LEU A 63 3.08 7.08 21.77
N SER A 64 2.31 6.12 22.28
CA SER A 64 2.70 5.31 23.45
C SER A 64 3.90 4.40 23.18
N LEU A 65 4.17 4.08 21.90
CA LEU A 65 5.31 3.28 21.45
C LEU A 65 6.55 4.13 21.10
N GLY A 66 6.54 5.43 21.44
CA GLY A 66 7.66 6.34 21.23
C GLY A 66 7.73 6.96 19.83
N PHE A 67 6.66 6.88 19.05
CA PHE A 67 6.56 7.63 17.80
C PHE A 67 6.16 9.07 18.09
N SER A 68 6.58 9.99 17.21
CA SER A 68 6.10 11.37 17.16
C SER A 68 5.30 11.57 15.89
N HIS A 69 4.16 12.26 15.96
CA HIS A 69 3.39 12.65 14.79
C HIS A 69 4.16 13.73 14.02
N ILE A 70 4.25 13.57 12.71
CA ILE A 70 4.97 14.50 11.83
C ILE A 70 4.01 15.34 11.01
N SER A 71 3.10 14.71 10.26
CA SER A 71 2.20 15.42 9.35
C SER A 71 1.06 14.53 8.87
N TYR A 72 0.05 15.16 8.27
CA TYR A 72 -1.00 14.47 7.52
C TYR A 72 -0.86 14.77 6.03
N TYR A 73 -1.16 13.77 5.21
CA TYR A 73 -1.12 13.85 3.75
C TYR A 73 -2.37 13.23 3.13
N LYS A 74 -2.70 13.72 1.95
CA LYS A 74 -3.72 13.17 1.08
C LYS A 74 -3.09 12.74 -0.24
N HIS A 75 -3.25 11.46 -0.59
CA HIS A 75 -2.75 10.87 -1.82
C HIS A 75 -3.88 10.77 -2.82
N LYS A 76 -3.67 11.28 -4.03
CA LYS A 76 -4.58 11.20 -5.17
C LYS A 76 -3.88 10.57 -6.36
N GLY A 77 -4.66 10.02 -7.27
CA GLY A 77 -4.13 9.54 -8.54
C GLY A 77 -3.32 8.24 -8.47
N VAL A 78 -3.39 7.49 -7.37
CA VAL A 78 -2.79 6.15 -7.28
C VAL A 78 -3.52 5.16 -8.21
N THR A 79 -4.78 5.41 -8.49
CA THR A 79 -5.60 4.64 -9.44
C THR A 79 -6.21 5.58 -10.48
N ASN A 80 -6.75 5.03 -11.57
CA ASN A 80 -7.47 5.82 -12.58
C ASN A 80 -8.80 6.40 -12.08
N SER A 81 -9.24 6.02 -10.88
CA SER A 81 -10.44 6.60 -10.29
C SER A 81 -10.11 7.94 -9.64
N PRO A 82 -10.70 9.07 -10.12
CA PRO A 82 -10.49 10.37 -9.51
C PRO A 82 -11.00 10.44 -8.06
N ASP A 83 -11.92 9.54 -7.70
CA ASP A 83 -12.53 9.48 -6.37
C ASP A 83 -11.74 8.63 -5.37
N ALA A 84 -10.68 7.94 -5.84
CA ALA A 84 -9.81 7.18 -4.95
C ALA A 84 -8.84 8.12 -4.23
N ILE A 85 -9.06 8.30 -2.93
CA ILE A 85 -8.23 9.14 -2.08
C ILE A 85 -7.73 8.30 -0.90
N THR A 86 -6.45 8.41 -0.58
CA THR A 86 -5.87 7.83 0.63
C THR A 86 -5.40 8.97 1.54
N TYR A 87 -5.91 9.00 2.76
CA TYR A 87 -5.43 9.86 3.82
C TYR A 87 -4.36 9.12 4.62
N THR A 88 -3.28 9.82 4.97
CA THR A 88 -2.12 9.25 5.68
C THR A 88 -1.71 10.16 6.82
N GLY A 89 -1.67 9.64 8.04
CA GLY A 89 -0.95 10.25 9.15
C GLY A 89 0.45 9.65 9.23
N PHE A 90 1.47 10.48 9.13
CA PHE A 90 2.85 10.07 9.13
C PHE A 90 3.48 10.28 10.52
N PHE A 91 4.11 9.23 11.04
CA PHE A 91 4.76 9.19 12.33
C PHE A 91 6.19 8.68 12.21
N TYR A 92 7.05 9.04 13.16
CA TYR A 92 8.44 8.59 13.21
C TYR A 92 8.89 8.27 14.63
N ASN A 93 9.56 7.13 14.80
CA ASN A 93 10.24 6.75 16.04
C ASN A 93 11.76 6.90 15.84
N PRO A 94 12.40 7.94 16.43
CA PRO A 94 13.81 8.23 16.21
C PRO A 94 14.73 7.20 16.90
N GLU A 95 14.31 6.62 18.01
CA GLU A 95 15.10 5.62 18.74
C GLU A 95 15.26 4.34 17.91
N ARG A 96 14.17 3.89 17.29
CA ARG A 96 14.12 2.66 16.50
C ARG A 96 14.37 2.89 15.00
N LYS A 97 14.42 4.14 14.57
CA LYS A 97 14.52 4.57 13.15
C LYS A 97 13.44 3.92 12.27
N VAL A 98 12.22 3.90 12.79
CA VAL A 98 11.04 3.34 12.11
C VAL A 98 10.06 4.46 11.82
N SER A 99 9.59 4.52 10.57
CA SER A 99 8.45 5.34 10.18
C SER A 99 7.17 4.53 10.32
N ALA A 100 6.07 5.21 10.63
CA ALA A 100 4.74 4.60 10.61
C ALA A 100 3.77 5.48 9.81
N SER A 101 2.95 4.83 9.01
CA SER A 101 1.87 5.45 8.24
C SER A 101 0.53 4.86 8.67
N VAL A 102 -0.34 5.68 9.25
CA VAL A 102 -1.74 5.34 9.50
C VAL A 102 -2.53 5.75 8.27
N MET A 103 -3.12 4.80 7.57
CA MET A 103 -3.76 5.04 6.28
C MET A 103 -5.25 4.74 6.31
N HIS A 104 -6.04 5.59 5.63
CA HIS A 104 -7.46 5.38 5.35
C HIS A 104 -7.74 5.67 3.89
N ALA A 105 -7.96 4.63 3.11
CA ALA A 105 -8.31 4.73 1.71
C ALA A 105 -9.84 4.74 1.52
N VAL A 106 -10.29 5.62 0.64
CA VAL A 106 -11.70 5.83 0.26
C VAL A 106 -11.81 5.72 -1.24
N HIS A 107 -12.71 4.85 -1.72
CA HIS A 107 -13.04 4.71 -3.13
C HIS A 107 -14.52 4.32 -3.28
N GLY A 108 -15.38 5.27 -3.64
CA GLY A 108 -16.82 5.08 -3.60
C GLY A 108 -17.30 4.70 -2.20
N GLU A 109 -17.91 3.52 -2.04
CA GLU A 109 -18.31 2.96 -0.75
C GLU A 109 -17.22 2.13 -0.06
N ILE A 110 -16.16 1.78 -0.78
CA ILE A 110 -15.07 0.96 -0.23
C ILE A 110 -14.24 1.80 0.73
N ARG A 111 -13.98 1.23 1.91
CA ARG A 111 -13.14 1.80 2.95
C ARG A 111 -12.10 0.78 3.37
N ASN A 112 -10.85 1.20 3.46
CA ASN A 112 -9.77 0.35 3.95
C ASN A 112 -8.86 1.18 4.85
N SER A 113 -8.72 0.74 6.10
CA SER A 113 -7.82 1.37 7.07
C SER A 113 -6.75 0.38 7.49
N HIS A 114 -5.51 0.83 7.56
CA HIS A 114 -4.40 0.00 7.98
C HIS A 114 -3.23 0.84 8.49
N ILE A 115 -2.30 0.18 9.15
CA ILE A 115 -1.02 0.73 9.57
C ILE A 115 0.07 0.07 8.75
N GLU A 116 1.03 0.85 8.31
CA GLU A 116 2.27 0.40 7.71
C GLU A 116 3.45 0.93 8.53
N LEU A 117 4.37 0.05 8.87
CA LEU A 117 5.63 0.35 9.52
C LEU A 117 6.77 0.14 8.53
N SER A 118 7.70 1.07 8.45
CA SER A 118 8.76 0.98 7.48
C SER A 118 10.13 1.38 8.03
N SER A 119 11.17 0.67 7.58
CA SER A 119 12.57 0.96 7.85
C SER A 119 13.36 0.96 6.55
N LYS A 120 14.20 1.98 6.36
CA LYS A 120 15.15 2.08 5.24
C LYS A 120 16.56 1.77 5.75
N PHE A 121 17.38 1.16 4.91
CA PHE A 121 18.71 0.71 5.26
C PHE A 121 19.79 1.42 4.45
N VAL A 122 21.04 1.36 4.94
CA VAL A 122 22.21 2.03 4.30
C VAL A 122 22.46 1.52 2.89
N ASP A 123 22.17 0.24 2.62
CA ASP A 123 22.32 -0.39 1.31
C ASP A 123 21.19 -0.01 0.32
N GLY A 124 20.28 0.87 0.73
CA GLY A 124 19.12 1.29 -0.07
C GLY A 124 17.94 0.33 0.00
N SER A 125 18.06 -0.79 0.70
CA SER A 125 16.90 -1.68 0.90
C SER A 125 15.86 -1.03 1.81
N HIS A 126 14.62 -1.46 1.64
CA HIS A 126 13.46 -0.96 2.38
C HIS A 126 12.61 -2.14 2.85
N MET A 127 12.28 -2.17 4.13
CA MET A 127 11.32 -3.13 4.67
C MET A 127 10.07 -2.42 5.14
N ALA A 128 8.92 -2.86 4.66
CA ALA A 128 7.62 -2.45 5.17
C ALA A 128 6.85 -3.65 5.74
N THR A 129 6.17 -3.42 6.86
CA THR A 129 5.25 -4.38 7.49
C THR A 129 3.90 -3.70 7.67
N TYR A 130 2.84 -4.30 7.13
CA TYR A 130 1.51 -3.68 7.11
C TYR A 130 0.40 -4.67 7.42
N ASN A 131 -0.73 -4.16 7.93
CA ASN A 131 -1.89 -4.97 8.36
C ASN A 131 -3.15 -4.75 7.51
N SER A 132 -3.01 -4.28 6.26
CA SER A 132 -4.13 -4.09 5.35
C SER A 132 -4.90 -5.39 5.11
N THR A 133 -6.22 -5.30 5.02
CA THR A 133 -7.09 -6.43 4.62
C THR A 133 -6.98 -6.73 3.13
N GLY A 134 -6.75 -5.71 2.29
CA GLY A 134 -6.52 -5.83 0.85
C GLY A 134 -5.16 -6.43 0.52
N SER A 135 -5.03 -7.04 -0.65
CA SER A 135 -3.72 -7.43 -1.21
C SER A 135 -3.19 -6.29 -2.07
N SER A 136 -1.88 -6.05 -2.00
CA SER A 136 -1.24 -5.14 -2.95
C SER A 136 -1.32 -5.76 -4.36
N PRO A 137 -1.76 -5.02 -5.37
CA PRO A 137 -1.72 -5.49 -6.75
C PRO A 137 -0.32 -5.38 -7.36
N PHE A 138 0.64 -4.78 -6.64
CA PHE A 138 1.98 -4.51 -7.15
C PHE A 138 2.95 -5.63 -6.81
N ILE A 139 3.86 -5.91 -7.75
CA ILE A 139 5.12 -6.61 -7.52
C ILE A 139 6.15 -5.53 -7.17
N TYR A 140 6.92 -5.75 -6.14
CA TYR A 140 7.91 -4.76 -5.69
C TYR A 140 9.31 -5.08 -6.22
N PRO A 141 10.15 -4.05 -6.46
CA PRO A 141 11.57 -4.26 -6.71
C PRO A 141 12.23 -5.12 -5.61
N PRO A 142 13.27 -5.92 -5.91
CA PRO A 142 13.83 -6.88 -4.94
C PRO A 142 14.36 -6.28 -3.65
N HIS A 143 14.77 -4.99 -3.66
CA HIS A 143 15.23 -4.28 -2.47
C HIS A 143 14.07 -3.73 -1.60
N ILE A 144 12.82 -3.79 -2.08
CA ILE A 144 11.62 -3.42 -1.31
C ILE A 144 10.96 -4.69 -0.79
N ILE A 145 11.08 -4.93 0.51
CA ILE A 145 10.55 -6.11 1.18
C ILE A 145 9.21 -5.75 1.84
N MET A 146 8.11 -6.23 1.26
CA MET A 146 6.76 -5.99 1.78
C MET A 146 6.25 -7.21 2.56
N ARG A 147 5.88 -7.00 3.84
CA ARG A 147 5.37 -8.05 4.73
C ARG A 147 3.95 -7.74 5.16
N LYS A 148 3.00 -8.49 4.64
CA LYS A 148 1.61 -8.42 5.08
C LYS A 148 1.39 -9.29 6.30
N MET A 149 0.74 -8.74 7.34
CA MET A 149 0.41 -9.45 8.57
C MET A 149 -1.07 -9.27 8.92
N LYS A 150 -1.69 -10.31 9.46
CA LYS A 150 -3.09 -10.26 9.92
C LYS A 150 -3.16 -9.87 11.40
N ILE A 151 -2.43 -8.83 11.78
CA ILE A 151 -2.32 -8.34 13.17
C ILE A 151 -3.08 -7.02 13.27
N LYS A 152 -4.01 -6.92 14.21
CA LYS A 152 -4.78 -5.69 14.46
C LYS A 152 -4.14 -4.81 15.52
N ASN A 153 -3.43 -5.40 16.48
CA ASN A 153 -2.78 -4.70 17.57
C ASN A 153 -1.51 -4.01 17.07
N THR A 154 -1.39 -2.70 17.28
CA THR A 154 -0.28 -1.87 16.79
C THR A 154 1.04 -2.24 17.46
N GLU A 155 1.04 -2.53 18.76
CA GLU A 155 2.24 -2.93 19.50
C GLU A 155 2.77 -4.27 18.99
N GLU A 156 1.91 -5.25 18.78
CA GLU A 156 2.28 -6.55 18.22
C GLU A 156 2.81 -6.39 16.78
N LEU A 157 2.19 -5.53 15.97
CA LEU A 157 2.65 -5.23 14.61
C LEU A 157 4.05 -4.61 14.65
N PHE A 158 4.28 -3.66 15.57
CA PHE A 158 5.58 -2.99 15.75
C PHE A 158 6.66 -3.97 16.22
N HIS A 159 6.37 -4.81 17.20
CA HIS A 159 7.29 -5.84 17.66
C HIS A 159 7.69 -6.79 16.52
N ASN A 160 6.72 -7.26 15.73
CA ASN A 160 6.97 -8.12 14.57
C ASN A 160 7.79 -7.43 13.45
N HIS A 161 7.60 -6.12 13.27
CA HIS A 161 8.42 -5.32 12.37
C HIS A 161 9.86 -5.27 12.86
N LEU A 162 10.09 -4.95 14.14
CA LEU A 162 11.43 -4.88 14.72
C LEU A 162 12.17 -6.22 14.65
N MET A 163 11.48 -7.34 14.94
CA MET A 163 12.08 -8.68 14.78
C MET A 163 12.50 -8.97 13.35
N ALA A 164 11.76 -8.48 12.37
CA ALA A 164 12.10 -8.67 10.98
C ALA A 164 13.29 -7.79 10.54
N VAL A 165 13.30 -6.53 10.99
CA VAL A 165 14.44 -5.62 10.81
C VAL A 165 15.71 -6.23 11.43
N GLU A 166 15.61 -6.80 12.64
CA GLU A 166 16.75 -7.46 13.32
C GLU A 166 17.35 -8.61 12.50
N LYS A 167 16.49 -9.43 11.88
CA LYS A 167 16.94 -10.54 11.02
C LYS A 167 17.66 -10.07 9.76
N LEU A 168 17.37 -8.85 9.27
CA LEU A 168 18.05 -8.25 8.12
C LEU A 168 19.35 -7.53 8.50
N LYS A 169 19.58 -7.24 9.77
CA LYS A 169 20.76 -6.49 10.27
C LYS A 169 22.11 -7.12 10.01
N GLY A 170 22.18 -8.30 9.42
CA GLY A 170 23.46 -8.91 9.06
C GLY A 170 24.31 -8.08 8.08
N SER A 171 23.73 -7.05 7.43
CA SER A 171 24.40 -6.24 6.39
C SER A 171 24.07 -4.75 6.37
N ALA A 172 23.01 -4.27 7.04
CA ALA A 172 22.62 -2.86 6.90
C ALA A 172 21.99 -2.29 8.17
N MET A 173 22.44 -1.09 8.59
CA MET A 173 21.81 -0.35 9.69
C MET A 173 20.65 0.49 9.17
N ALA A 174 19.52 0.51 9.89
CA ALA A 174 18.41 1.40 9.58
C ALA A 174 18.87 2.87 9.62
N VAL A 175 18.46 3.65 8.66
CA VAL A 175 18.75 5.08 8.54
C VAL A 175 17.55 5.93 8.90
N GLU A 176 17.81 7.14 9.38
CA GLU A 176 16.77 8.12 9.63
C GLU A 176 16.15 8.58 8.30
N PRO A 177 14.80 8.55 8.18
CA PRO A 177 14.14 9.06 6.99
C PRO A 177 14.30 10.58 6.91
N ASP A 178 14.54 11.09 5.72
CA ASP A 178 14.54 12.52 5.46
C ASP A 178 13.10 13.06 5.44
N ILE A 179 12.63 13.49 6.62
CA ILE A 179 11.26 13.97 6.81
C ILE A 179 10.99 15.23 5.97
N LYS A 180 11.99 16.08 5.76
CA LYS A 180 11.84 17.32 4.97
C LYS A 180 11.60 17.02 3.49
N GLN A 181 12.11 15.91 3.01
CA GLN A 181 11.93 15.47 1.62
C GLN A 181 10.91 14.33 1.49
N TYR A 182 10.11 14.07 2.52
CA TYR A 182 9.17 12.95 2.53
C TYR A 182 8.31 12.86 1.26
N VAL A 183 7.66 13.98 0.87
CA VAL A 183 6.80 14.02 -0.32
C VAL A 183 7.58 13.70 -1.60
N HIS A 184 8.78 14.26 -1.74
CA HIS A 184 9.64 14.02 -2.91
C HIS A 184 10.06 12.56 -2.99
N LYS A 185 10.59 12.01 -1.89
CA LYS A 185 11.07 10.62 -1.82
C LYS A 185 9.93 9.60 -1.97
N SER A 186 8.75 9.89 -1.42
CA SER A 186 7.59 9.03 -1.62
C SER A 186 7.11 9.02 -3.07
N ASN A 187 7.16 10.17 -3.77
CA ASN A 187 6.87 10.22 -5.19
C ASN A 187 7.90 9.46 -6.03
N GLU A 188 9.19 9.52 -5.67
CA GLU A 188 10.25 8.75 -6.34
C GLU A 188 10.03 7.25 -6.16
N GLU A 189 9.72 6.81 -4.94
CA GLU A 189 9.45 5.40 -4.63
C GLU A 189 8.22 4.86 -5.39
N VAL A 190 7.14 5.65 -5.46
CA VAL A 190 5.97 5.29 -6.27
C VAL A 190 6.34 5.17 -7.75
N ARG A 191 7.12 6.12 -8.30
CA ARG A 191 7.58 6.05 -9.70
C ARG A 191 8.44 4.82 -9.95
N GLU A 192 9.32 4.48 -9.03
CA GLU A 192 10.16 3.28 -9.12
C GLU A 192 9.31 2.01 -9.16
N ILE A 193 8.35 1.86 -8.24
CA ILE A 193 7.42 0.73 -8.21
C ILE A 193 6.65 0.65 -9.53
N MET A 194 6.14 1.78 -10.06
CA MET A 194 5.44 1.82 -11.33
C MET A 194 6.33 1.44 -12.51
N SER A 195 7.55 1.96 -12.57
CA SER A 195 8.53 1.62 -13.61
C SER A 195 8.85 0.13 -13.60
N TYR A 196 8.98 -0.46 -12.41
CA TYR A 196 9.19 -1.88 -12.25
C TYR A 196 8.01 -2.74 -12.75
N GLN A 197 6.74 -2.29 -12.55
CA GLN A 197 5.58 -2.96 -13.14
C GLN A 197 5.63 -2.95 -14.68
N VAL A 198 6.06 -1.83 -15.27
CA VAL A 198 6.21 -1.70 -16.73
C VAL A 198 7.32 -2.62 -17.25
N GLU A 199 8.47 -2.66 -16.58
CA GLU A 199 9.59 -3.55 -16.91
C GLU A 199 9.17 -5.04 -16.89
N LYS A 200 8.35 -5.41 -15.91
CA LYS A 200 7.80 -6.79 -15.79
C LYS A 200 6.65 -7.07 -16.76
N GLY A 201 6.25 -6.13 -17.61
CA GLY A 201 5.15 -6.29 -18.56
C GLY A 201 3.76 -6.34 -17.92
N LEU A 202 3.64 -5.95 -16.65
CA LEU A 202 2.37 -5.94 -15.91
C LEU A 202 1.57 -4.67 -16.16
N MET A 203 2.21 -3.63 -16.68
CA MET A 203 1.62 -2.35 -17.01
C MET A 203 2.19 -1.80 -18.32
N LYS A 204 1.44 -0.88 -18.95
CA LYS A 204 1.93 -0.06 -20.07
C LYS A 204 1.96 1.40 -19.65
N VAL A 205 2.99 2.10 -20.07
CA VAL A 205 3.01 3.57 -20.05
C VAL A 205 1.99 4.05 -21.07
N CYS A 206 1.07 4.91 -20.68
CA CYS A 206 0.17 5.60 -21.59
C CYS A 206 0.69 7.00 -21.83
#